data_d90d3681c669bbcc69018eb642f4eb68
#
_entry.id   d90d3681c669bbcc69018eb642f4eb68
#
_cell.length_a   1.000
_cell.length_b   1.000
_cell.length_c   1.000
_cell.angle_alpha   90.00
_cell.angle_beta   90.00
_cell.angle_gamma   90.00
#
_symmetry.space_group_name_H-M   'P 1'
#
loop_
_entity.id
_entity.type
_entity.pdbx_description
1 polymer ?
#
loop_
_entity_poly.entity_id
_entity_poly.type
_entity_poly.pdbx_seq_one_letter_code
_entity_poly.pdbx_strand_id
1 'polypeptide(L)'
;MAEALTQYKLIVLYMLDKVDFPLTNTQISEFILEKEYTSYFTLQQAISELITAELVRAESTHNNTYYHITPAGRETLSYFPDKISDAIKEDVLSYFEANRMELKKEIHILADFYKTTGGEYAARCQIKNR
;
A
#
# COMPACT_ATOMS: atom_id res chain seq x y z
N MET A 1 -8.42 19.62 -8.91
CA MET A 1 -8.04 19.40 -7.54
C MET A 1 -8.59 18.12 -7.00
N ALA A 2 -9.90 18.08 -6.82
CA ALA A 2 -10.48 16.86 -6.29
C ALA A 2 -10.21 15.68 -7.20
N GLU A 3 -10.22 15.92 -8.48
CA GLU A 3 -9.99 14.86 -9.43
C GLU A 3 -8.56 14.33 -9.38
N ALA A 4 -7.60 15.24 -9.24
CA ALA A 4 -6.22 14.83 -9.13
C ALA A 4 -5.99 14.03 -7.85
N LEU A 5 -6.59 14.48 -6.76
CA LEU A 5 -6.46 13.77 -5.50
C LEU A 5 -7.07 12.38 -5.59
N THR A 6 -8.21 12.29 -6.28
CA THR A 6 -8.85 11.00 -6.49
C THR A 6 -7.94 10.05 -7.24
N GLN A 7 -7.24 10.55 -8.25
CA GLN A 7 -6.33 9.71 -9.00
C GLN A 7 -5.20 9.18 -8.13
N TYR A 8 -4.65 10.01 -7.27
CA TYR A 8 -3.58 9.56 -6.40
C TYR A 8 -4.08 8.54 -5.40
N LYS A 9 -5.30 8.71 -4.91
CA LYS A 9 -5.91 7.70 -4.04
C LYS A 9 -6.01 6.37 -4.75
N LEU A 10 -6.42 6.39 -6.01
CA LEU A 10 -6.57 5.15 -6.77
C LEU A 10 -5.22 4.50 -7.02
N ILE A 11 -4.17 5.29 -7.25
CA ILE A 11 -2.84 4.74 -7.44
C ILE A 11 -2.38 4.01 -6.17
N VAL A 12 -2.61 4.62 -5.01
CA VAL A 12 -2.24 3.97 -3.76
C VAL A 12 -3.02 2.68 -3.57
N LEU A 13 -4.32 2.71 -3.85
CA LEU A 13 -5.12 1.50 -3.74
C LEU A 13 -4.62 0.42 -4.70
N TYR A 14 -4.26 0.81 -5.91
CA TYR A 14 -3.75 -0.12 -6.89
C TYR A 14 -2.45 -0.78 -6.40
N MET A 15 -1.55 0.02 -5.84
CA MET A 15 -0.31 -0.51 -5.32
C MET A 15 -0.58 -1.54 -4.23
N LEU A 16 -1.47 -1.22 -3.31
CA LEU A 16 -1.78 -2.11 -2.21
C LEU A 16 -2.50 -3.37 -2.68
N ASP A 17 -3.28 -3.25 -3.74
CA ASP A 17 -4.01 -4.40 -4.26
C ASP A 17 -3.10 -5.40 -4.98
N LYS A 18 -1.99 -4.92 -5.53
CA LYS A 18 -1.12 -5.76 -6.34
C LYS A 18 -0.12 -6.56 -5.52
N VAL A 19 -0.06 -6.33 -4.23
CA VAL A 19 0.79 -7.12 -3.35
C VAL A 19 -0.08 -7.79 -2.30
N ASP A 20 0.38 -8.88 -1.75
CA ASP A 20 -0.37 -9.57 -0.70
C ASP A 20 0.26 -9.38 0.66
N PHE A 21 0.95 -8.26 0.82
CA PHE A 21 1.52 -7.87 2.10
C PHE A 21 1.41 -6.36 2.23
N PRO A 22 1.50 -5.82 3.45
CA PRO A 22 1.35 -4.37 3.62
C PRO A 22 2.56 -3.62 3.09
N LEU A 23 2.33 -2.38 2.69
CA LEU A 23 3.40 -1.49 2.26
C LEU A 23 3.58 -0.39 3.28
N THR A 24 4.82 0.07 3.45
CA THR A 24 5.10 1.16 4.36
C THR A 24 4.86 2.49 3.67
N ASN A 25 4.70 3.52 4.50
CA ASN A 25 4.59 4.88 3.98
C ASN A 25 5.81 5.22 3.13
N THR A 26 6.99 4.80 3.59
CA THR A 26 8.22 5.08 2.85
C THR A 26 8.22 4.43 1.48
N GLN A 27 7.77 3.19 1.40
CA GLN A 27 7.75 2.49 0.11
C GLN A 27 6.81 3.15 -0.88
N ILE A 28 5.63 3.54 -0.43
CA ILE A 28 4.69 4.20 -1.32
C ILE A 28 5.22 5.57 -1.71
N SER A 29 5.74 6.32 -0.74
CA SER A 29 6.26 7.66 -1.01
C SER A 29 7.43 7.61 -1.98
N GLU A 30 8.30 6.64 -1.81
CA GLU A 30 9.46 6.49 -2.67
C GLU A 30 9.04 6.35 -4.12
N PHE A 31 8.08 5.48 -4.38
CA PHE A 31 7.62 5.27 -5.74
C PHE A 31 6.98 6.53 -6.31
N ILE A 32 6.05 7.11 -5.55
CA ILE A 32 5.29 8.26 -6.04
C ILE A 32 6.19 9.45 -6.31
N LEU A 33 7.15 9.69 -5.41
CA LEU A 33 8.02 10.85 -5.57
C LEU A 33 9.09 10.63 -6.63
N GLU A 34 9.56 9.40 -6.75
CA GLU A 34 10.54 9.09 -7.79
C GLU A 34 9.95 9.31 -9.17
N LYS A 35 8.70 8.93 -9.35
CA LYS A 35 8.02 9.12 -10.63
C LYS A 35 7.47 10.53 -10.78
N GLU A 36 7.56 11.32 -9.73
CA GLU A 36 7.11 12.71 -9.74
C GLU A 36 5.63 12.85 -10.09
N TYR A 37 4.84 11.89 -9.62
CA TYR A 37 3.39 11.97 -9.86
C TYR A 37 2.76 13.09 -9.06
N THR A 38 3.26 13.35 -7.84
CA THR A 38 2.75 14.44 -7.04
C THR A 38 3.76 14.72 -5.91
N SER A 39 3.42 15.67 -5.05
CA SER A 39 4.29 16.03 -3.93
C SER A 39 4.01 15.10 -2.74
N TYR A 40 4.96 15.06 -1.82
CA TYR A 40 4.80 14.28 -0.61
C TYR A 40 3.56 14.72 0.17
N PHE A 41 3.35 16.02 0.21
CA PHE A 41 2.25 16.59 0.96
C PHE A 41 0.90 16.12 0.42
N THR A 42 0.74 16.20 -0.91
CA THR A 42 -0.50 15.77 -1.54
C THR A 42 -0.70 14.26 -1.37
N LEU A 43 0.38 13.51 -1.46
CA LEU A 43 0.29 12.07 -1.26
C LEU A 43 -0.20 11.74 0.15
N GLN A 44 0.36 12.40 1.16
CA GLN A 44 -0.05 12.13 2.53
C GLN A 44 -1.50 12.50 2.75
N GLN A 45 -1.97 13.55 2.07
CA GLN A 45 -3.38 13.90 2.16
C GLN A 45 -4.25 12.81 1.55
N ALA A 46 -3.84 12.27 0.40
CA ALA A 46 -4.60 11.20 -0.23
C ALA A 46 -4.67 9.98 0.68
N ILE A 47 -3.56 9.61 1.29
CA ILE A 47 -3.54 8.46 2.18
C ILE A 47 -4.42 8.69 3.40
N SER A 48 -4.35 9.90 3.95
CA SER A 48 -5.16 10.23 5.11
C SER A 48 -6.65 10.11 4.80
N GLU A 49 -7.05 10.55 3.62
CA GLU A 49 -8.45 10.46 3.23
C GLU A 49 -8.87 9.02 2.98
N LEU A 50 -7.98 8.21 2.47
CA LEU A 50 -8.27 6.79 2.28
C LEU A 50 -8.51 6.11 3.63
N ILE A 51 -7.72 6.47 4.62
CA ILE A 51 -7.88 5.89 5.95
C ILE A 51 -9.19 6.35 6.57
N THR A 52 -9.50 7.63 6.43
CA THR A 52 -10.75 8.17 6.96
C THR A 52 -11.95 7.49 6.34
N ALA A 53 -11.88 7.18 5.05
CA ALA A 53 -12.96 6.52 4.35
C ALA A 53 -12.96 5.01 4.56
N GLU A 54 -11.99 4.51 5.32
CA GLU A 54 -11.89 3.09 5.63
C GLU A 54 -11.62 2.22 4.40
N LEU A 55 -10.99 2.80 3.41
CA LEU A 55 -10.55 2.05 2.23
C LEU A 55 -9.15 1.49 2.44
N VAL A 56 -8.41 2.06 3.37
CA VAL A 56 -7.07 1.61 3.74
C VAL A 56 -7.01 1.58 5.25
N ARG A 57 -6.34 0.59 5.79
CA ARG A 57 -6.12 0.48 7.22
C ARG A 57 -4.65 0.70 7.50
N ALA A 58 -4.37 1.51 8.49
CA ALA A 58 -2.99 1.80 8.89
C ALA A 58 -2.65 1.01 10.14
N GLU A 59 -1.43 0.53 10.18
CA GLU A 59 -0.96 -0.22 11.33
C GLU A 59 0.46 0.22 11.61
N SER A 60 0.71 0.70 12.83
CA SER A 60 2.00 1.27 13.17
C SER A 60 2.77 0.35 14.09
N THR A 61 4.03 0.14 13.76
CA THR A 61 5.01 -0.40 14.69
C THR A 61 5.82 0.79 15.18
N HIS A 62 6.78 0.54 16.06
CA HIS A 62 7.53 1.67 16.58
C HIS A 62 8.48 2.26 15.52
N ASN A 63 8.68 1.60 14.41
CA ASN A 63 9.58 2.13 13.38
C ASN A 63 8.88 2.57 12.11
N ASN A 64 7.74 1.98 11.81
CA ASN A 64 7.08 2.21 10.52
C ASN A 64 5.58 2.19 10.64
N THR A 65 4.95 2.82 9.66
CA THR A 65 3.51 2.70 9.49
C THR A 65 3.27 1.85 8.24
N TYR A 66 2.46 0.83 8.38
CA TYR A 66 2.14 -0.09 7.30
C TYR A 66 0.68 0.11 6.89
N TYR A 67 0.42 -0.03 5.61
CA TYR A 67 -0.93 0.17 5.08
C TYR A 67 -1.43 -1.11 4.45
N HIS A 68 -2.70 -1.39 4.69
CA HIS A 68 -3.39 -2.54 4.12
C HIS A 68 -4.62 -2.05 3.37
N ILE A 69 -4.89 -2.63 2.21
CA ILE A 69 -6.13 -2.32 1.53
C ILE A 69 -7.25 -3.12 2.20
N THR A 70 -8.41 -2.48 2.35
CA THR A 70 -9.57 -3.14 2.94
C THR A 70 -10.43 -3.73 1.83
N PRO A 71 -11.37 -4.62 2.15
CA PRO A 71 -12.30 -5.08 1.12
C PRO A 71 -13.06 -3.94 0.45
N ALA A 72 -13.43 -2.91 1.24
CA ALA A 72 -14.07 -1.74 0.65
C ALA A 72 -13.13 -1.02 -0.30
N GLY A 73 -11.83 -1.00 0.01
CA GLY A 73 -10.85 -0.39 -0.87
C GLY A 73 -10.76 -1.12 -2.19
N ARG A 74 -10.75 -2.44 -2.15
CA ARG A 74 -10.70 -3.24 -3.37
C ARG A 74 -11.96 -3.03 -4.20
N GLU A 75 -13.09 -2.97 -3.55
CA GLU A 75 -14.33 -2.74 -4.26
C GLU A 75 -14.34 -1.39 -4.93
N THR A 76 -13.88 -0.36 -4.21
CA THR A 76 -13.80 0.98 -4.77
C THR A 76 -12.87 1.01 -5.97
N LEU A 77 -11.73 0.35 -5.87
CA LEU A 77 -10.80 0.31 -6.98
C LEU A 77 -11.44 -0.31 -8.22
N SER A 78 -12.26 -1.33 -8.03
CA SER A 78 -12.88 -2.03 -9.14
C SER A 78 -13.88 -1.18 -9.90
N TYR A 79 -14.36 -0.09 -9.28
CA TYR A 79 -15.29 0.79 -9.95
C TYR A 79 -14.61 1.74 -10.93
N PHE A 80 -13.29 1.87 -10.85
CA PHE A 80 -12.57 2.88 -11.62
C PHE A 80 -11.38 2.29 -12.37
N PRO A 81 -11.58 1.22 -13.14
CA PRO A 81 -10.42 0.56 -13.75
C PRO A 81 -9.71 1.43 -14.78
N ASP A 82 -10.44 2.38 -15.39
CA ASP A 82 -9.85 3.21 -16.42
C ASP A 82 -9.28 4.51 -15.91
N LYS A 83 -9.36 4.76 -14.61
CA LYS A 83 -8.85 6.01 -14.07
C LYS A 83 -7.34 6.01 -13.88
N ILE A 84 -6.74 4.84 -13.90
CA ILE A 84 -5.29 4.72 -13.80
C ILE A 84 -4.80 4.32 -15.17
N SER A 85 -3.88 5.11 -15.73
CA SER A 85 -3.38 4.84 -17.07
C SER A 85 -2.56 3.55 -17.08
N ASP A 86 -2.46 2.94 -18.25
CA ASP A 86 -1.66 1.73 -18.39
C ASP A 86 -0.19 2.01 -18.07
N ALA A 87 0.29 3.20 -18.39
CA ALA A 87 1.66 3.56 -18.10
C ALA A 87 1.93 3.57 -16.60
N ILE A 88 0.99 4.09 -15.82
CA ILE A 88 1.14 4.10 -14.38
C ILE A 88 1.08 2.68 -13.82
N LYS A 89 0.16 1.87 -14.36
CA LYS A 89 0.06 0.48 -13.91
C LYS A 89 1.37 -0.26 -14.17
N GLU A 90 1.97 -0.04 -15.32
CA GLU A 90 3.24 -0.68 -15.64
C GLU A 90 4.34 -0.19 -14.73
N ASP A 91 4.35 1.10 -14.41
CA ASP A 91 5.34 1.65 -13.51
C ASP A 91 5.25 1.00 -12.14
N VAL A 92 4.02 0.80 -11.66
CA VAL A 92 3.81 0.16 -10.36
C VAL A 92 4.35 -1.25 -10.37
N LEU A 93 4.00 -2.01 -11.39
CA LEU A 93 4.43 -3.40 -11.45
C LEU A 93 5.94 -3.52 -11.62
N SER A 94 6.53 -2.61 -12.40
CA SER A 94 7.98 -2.59 -12.56
C SER A 94 8.69 -2.26 -11.26
N TYR A 95 8.12 -1.34 -10.50
CA TYR A 95 8.71 -0.99 -9.21
C TYR A 95 8.69 -2.21 -8.27
N PHE A 96 7.58 -2.93 -8.25
CA PHE A 96 7.50 -4.11 -7.38
C PHE A 96 8.48 -5.19 -7.82
N GLU A 97 8.63 -5.37 -9.11
CA GLU A 97 9.56 -6.38 -9.61
C GLU A 97 11.00 -6.01 -9.25
N ALA A 98 11.36 -4.75 -9.44
CA ALA A 98 12.71 -4.30 -9.18
C ALA A 98 13.07 -4.32 -7.70
N ASN A 99 12.07 -4.18 -6.83
CA ASN A 99 12.30 -4.08 -5.38
C ASN A 99 11.78 -5.26 -4.60
N ARG A 100 11.58 -6.37 -5.27
CA ARG A 100 10.93 -7.52 -4.64
C ARG A 100 11.62 -8.01 -3.38
N MET A 101 12.94 -8.11 -3.41
CA MET A 101 13.66 -8.59 -2.24
C MET A 101 13.54 -7.62 -1.07
N GLU A 102 13.63 -6.35 -1.37
CA GLU A 102 13.52 -5.32 -0.35
C GLU A 102 12.15 -5.35 0.30
N LEU A 103 11.11 -5.47 -0.52
CA LEU A 103 9.76 -5.50 -0.01
C LEU A 103 9.51 -6.73 0.85
N LYS A 104 10.06 -7.86 0.45
CA LYS A 104 9.91 -9.08 1.22
C LYS A 104 10.63 -9.01 2.56
N LYS A 105 11.73 -8.29 2.60
CA LYS A 105 12.42 -8.08 3.86
C LYS A 105 11.55 -7.34 4.85
N GLU A 106 10.84 -6.32 4.36
CA GLU A 106 9.96 -5.55 5.23
C GLU A 106 8.85 -6.42 5.81
N ILE A 107 8.27 -7.27 4.99
CA ILE A 107 7.20 -8.11 5.49
C ILE A 107 7.72 -9.14 6.49
N HIS A 108 8.94 -9.59 6.32
CA HIS A 108 9.55 -10.50 7.30
C HIS A 108 9.69 -9.83 8.66
N ILE A 109 10.11 -8.58 8.66
CA ILE A 109 10.26 -7.84 9.90
C ILE A 109 8.91 -7.69 10.59
N LEU A 110 7.87 -7.40 9.81
CA LEU A 110 6.54 -7.26 10.36
C LEU A 110 6.04 -8.58 10.94
N ALA A 111 6.30 -9.67 10.25
CA ALA A 111 5.88 -10.98 10.73
C ALA A 111 6.55 -11.33 12.04
N ASP A 112 7.84 -10.99 12.17
CA ASP A 112 8.55 -11.25 13.41
C ASP A 112 7.99 -10.44 14.55
N PHE A 113 7.62 -9.20 14.27
CA PHE A 113 7.01 -8.35 15.27
C PHE A 113 5.73 -8.99 15.81
N TYR A 114 4.89 -9.47 14.92
CA TYR A 114 3.65 -10.11 15.33
C TYR A 114 3.86 -11.41 16.08
N LYS A 115 4.86 -12.15 15.68
CA LYS A 115 5.19 -13.37 16.37
C LYS A 115 5.56 -13.11 17.82
N THR A 116 6.30 -12.04 18.03
CA THR A 116 6.73 -11.70 19.37
C THR A 116 5.58 -11.23 20.23
N THR A 117 4.68 -10.46 19.67
CA THR A 117 3.61 -9.86 20.46
C THR A 117 2.31 -10.63 20.42
N GLY A 118 1.96 -11.13 19.26
CA GLY A 118 0.68 -11.78 19.05
C GLY A 118 0.77 -13.29 18.99
N GLY A 119 1.96 -13.78 18.84
CA GLY A 119 2.20 -15.20 18.86
C GLY A 119 1.48 -15.96 17.80
N GLU A 120 0.72 -16.86 18.29
CA GLU A 120 0.09 -17.84 17.47
C GLU A 120 -0.82 -17.28 16.41
N TYR A 121 -1.52 -16.24 16.74
CA TYR A 121 -2.45 -15.67 15.79
C TYR A 121 -1.73 -15.16 14.55
N ALA A 122 -0.64 -14.45 14.76
CA ALA A 122 0.11 -13.91 13.65
C ALA A 122 0.71 -15.02 12.81
N ALA A 123 1.21 -16.04 13.45
CA ALA A 123 1.77 -17.17 12.74
C ALA A 123 0.73 -17.81 11.85
N ARG A 124 -0.46 -17.97 12.36
CA ARG A 124 -1.51 -18.59 11.61
C ARG A 124 -1.87 -17.79 10.40
N CYS A 125 -1.94 -16.49 10.54
CA CYS A 125 -2.22 -15.62 9.44
C CYS A 125 -1.18 -15.71 8.36
N GLN A 126 0.07 -15.80 8.75
CA GLN A 126 1.13 -15.87 7.79
C GLN A 126 1.11 -17.16 7.02
N ILE A 127 0.89 -18.21 7.71
CA ILE A 127 0.92 -19.51 7.09
C ILE A 127 -0.12 -19.67 6.05
N LYS A 128 -1.27 -19.13 6.30
CA LYS A 128 -2.31 -19.27 5.36
C LYS A 128 -1.96 -18.79 4.01
N ASN A 129 -1.12 -17.89 3.89
CA ASN A 129 -0.85 -17.32 2.62
C ASN A 129 0.19 -18.05 1.87
N ARG A 130 0.51 -19.11 2.34
CA ARG A 130 1.48 -19.84 1.58
C ARG A 130 1.16 -21.13 1.44
#